data_20e0ad301ea868f22d73449bcfba3321
#
_entry.id   20e0ad301ea868f22d73449bcfba3321
#
_cell.length_a   1.000
_cell.length_b   1.000
_cell.length_c   1.000
_cell.angle_alpha   90.00
_cell.angle_beta   90.00
_cell.angle_gamma   90.00
#
_symmetry.space_group_name_H-M   'P 1'
#
loop_
_entity.id
_entity.type
_entity.pdbx_description
1 polymer ?
#
loop_
_entity_poly.entity_id
_entity_poly.type
_entity_poly.pdbx_seq_one_letter_code
_entity_poly.pdbx_strand_id
1 'polypeptide(L)'
;MSEKTTFFIFSIPKKLFFDDENLQEMLSQVPTQDACLSCGACCAYFRVSFYWAEGLAMPEHFTEPVTAVYSCMVGTNQQNPRCIALTGEIGKQVSCGMYEARSSSCKEVQIADEQCNKARRAHHMIPFVPLESFEQTNDDDFDQVC
;
A
#
# COMPACT_ATOMS: atom_id res chain seq x y z
N MET A 1 -67.19 -27.16 5.87
CA MET A 1 -66.09 -27.41 4.90
C MET A 1 -65.11 -26.32 5.02
N SER A 2 -64.00 -26.54 5.71
CA SER A 2 -62.95 -25.55 6.01
C SER A 2 -61.77 -25.81 5.10
N GLU A 3 -61.59 -25.00 4.10
CA GLU A 3 -60.34 -24.99 3.33
C GLU A 3 -59.29 -24.24 4.11
N LYS A 4 -58.31 -24.99 4.60
CA LYS A 4 -57.10 -24.43 5.18
C LYS A 4 -56.16 -24.07 4.04
N THR A 5 -56.12 -22.80 3.68
CA THR A 5 -55.11 -22.25 2.80
C THR A 5 -53.79 -22.21 3.56
N THR A 6 -52.93 -23.17 3.26
CA THR A 6 -51.59 -23.22 3.78
C THR A 6 -50.75 -22.14 3.03
N PHE A 7 -50.48 -21.05 3.70
CA PHE A 7 -49.54 -20.07 3.22
C PHE A 7 -48.13 -20.67 3.33
N PHE A 8 -47.59 -21.04 2.18
CA PHE A 8 -46.16 -21.35 2.06
C PHE A 8 -45.38 -20.04 2.23
N ILE A 9 -44.85 -19.84 3.40
CA ILE A 9 -43.84 -18.80 3.62
C ILE A 9 -42.58 -19.28 2.93
N PHE A 10 -42.30 -18.71 1.77
CA PHE A 10 -41.03 -18.86 1.10
C PHE A 10 -39.97 -18.28 2.03
N SER A 11 -39.20 -19.13 2.70
CA SER A 11 -37.99 -18.74 3.41
C SER A 11 -37.00 -18.25 2.38
N ILE A 12 -36.92 -16.96 2.24
CA ILE A 12 -35.81 -16.29 1.54
C ILE A 12 -34.55 -16.66 2.33
N PRO A 13 -33.55 -17.29 1.68
CA PRO A 13 -32.31 -17.59 2.39
C PRO A 13 -31.67 -16.27 2.84
N LYS A 14 -31.48 -16.13 4.13
CA LYS A 14 -30.78 -15.03 4.82
C LYS A 14 -29.28 -14.96 4.45
N LYS A 15 -28.93 -15.05 3.19
CA LYS A 15 -27.56 -15.14 2.71
C LYS A 15 -27.16 -13.96 1.82
N LEU A 16 -27.79 -12.82 2.03
CA LEU A 16 -27.45 -11.55 1.41
C LEU A 16 -27.32 -10.42 2.46
N PHE A 17 -27.00 -10.79 3.69
CA PHE A 17 -26.42 -9.84 4.62
C PHE A 17 -24.92 -9.90 4.38
N PHE A 18 -24.36 -8.81 3.86
CA PHE A 18 -22.94 -8.55 3.98
C PHE A 18 -22.64 -8.59 5.47
N ASP A 19 -21.91 -9.60 5.89
CA ASP A 19 -21.47 -9.70 7.28
C ASP A 19 -20.63 -8.45 7.56
N ASP A 20 -20.97 -7.71 8.59
CA ASP A 20 -20.27 -6.49 9.01
C ASP A 20 -18.75 -6.73 9.20
N GLU A 21 -18.39 -7.97 9.57
CA GLU A 21 -16.99 -8.39 9.70
C GLU A 21 -16.25 -8.38 8.37
N ASN A 22 -16.86 -8.80 7.28
CA ASN A 22 -16.24 -8.81 5.96
C ASN A 22 -16.09 -7.39 5.40
N LEU A 23 -17.08 -6.53 5.66
CA LEU A 23 -16.99 -5.12 5.29
C LEU A 23 -15.89 -4.40 6.08
N GLN A 24 -15.74 -4.72 7.37
CA GLN A 24 -14.69 -4.15 8.21
C GLN A 24 -13.31 -4.59 7.75
N GLU A 25 -13.14 -5.84 7.30
CA GLU A 25 -11.90 -6.34 6.74
C GLU A 25 -11.59 -5.67 5.39
N MET A 26 -12.57 -5.49 4.53
CA MET A 26 -12.41 -4.75 3.27
C MET A 26 -12.08 -3.28 3.49
N LEU A 27 -12.72 -2.62 4.45
CA LEU A 27 -12.43 -1.22 4.80
C LEU A 27 -11.04 -1.05 5.41
N SER A 28 -10.51 -2.05 6.11
CA SER A 28 -9.16 -2.02 6.66
C SER A 28 -8.07 -2.08 5.58
N GLN A 29 -8.41 -2.50 4.38
CA GLN A 29 -7.52 -2.57 3.23
C GLN A 29 -7.50 -1.27 2.40
N VAL A 30 -8.41 -0.34 2.68
CA VAL A 30 -8.41 0.97 2.04
C VAL A 30 -7.23 1.77 2.58
N PRO A 31 -6.31 2.21 1.72
CA PRO A 31 -5.15 2.96 2.19
C PRO A 31 -5.58 4.34 2.69
N THR A 32 -5.29 4.61 3.94
CA THR A 32 -5.39 5.95 4.53
C THR A 32 -4.08 6.71 4.33
N GLN A 33 -4.11 8.03 4.47
CA GLN A 33 -2.88 8.83 4.40
C GLN A 33 -1.84 8.41 5.46
N ASP A 34 -2.29 7.85 6.56
CA ASP A 34 -1.45 7.37 7.66
C ASP A 34 -0.92 5.93 7.42
N ALA A 35 -1.29 5.29 6.31
CA ALA A 35 -0.86 3.92 6.02
C ALA A 35 0.67 3.76 5.99
N CYS A 36 1.40 4.79 5.55
CA CYS A 36 2.86 4.79 5.56
C CYS A 36 3.45 4.76 6.97
N LEU A 37 2.76 5.34 7.97
CA LEU A 37 3.21 5.38 9.37
C LEU A 37 3.11 4.01 10.07
N SER A 38 2.36 3.08 9.50
CA SER A 38 2.28 1.70 9.99
C SER A 38 2.98 0.70 9.06
N CYS A 39 3.42 1.13 7.89
CA CYS A 39 3.96 0.24 6.86
C CYS A 39 5.49 0.23 6.83
N GLY A 40 6.12 1.29 6.33
CA GLY A 40 7.57 1.42 6.19
C GLY A 40 8.23 0.50 5.16
N ALA A 41 7.47 -0.28 4.39
CA ALA A 41 8.00 -1.30 3.48
C ALA A 41 8.90 -0.71 2.39
N CYS A 42 8.50 0.38 1.74
CA CYS A 42 9.29 1.00 0.68
C CYS A 42 10.63 1.55 1.17
N CYS A 43 10.67 2.08 2.39
CA CYS A 43 11.89 2.58 3.04
C CYS A 43 12.88 1.48 3.42
N ALA A 44 12.45 0.23 3.39
CA ALA A 44 13.27 -0.95 3.68
C ALA A 44 13.33 -1.93 2.49
N TYR A 45 13.00 -1.46 1.30
CA TYR A 45 13.02 -2.30 0.10
C TYR A 45 13.76 -1.67 -1.07
N PHE A 46 13.53 -0.38 -1.34
CA PHE A 46 14.16 0.29 -2.47
C PHE A 46 15.46 1.00 -2.09
N ARG A 47 16.39 1.02 -3.04
CA ARG A 47 17.49 1.99 -3.00
C ARG A 47 16.91 3.37 -3.34
N VAL A 48 17.06 4.31 -2.42
CA VAL A 48 16.57 5.69 -2.57
C VAL A 48 17.70 6.54 -3.11
N SER A 49 17.77 6.67 -4.43
CA SER A 49 18.78 7.49 -5.13
C SER A 49 18.16 8.78 -5.67
N PHE A 50 18.90 9.85 -5.61
CA PHE A 50 18.48 11.18 -6.05
C PHE A 50 19.69 11.98 -6.57
N TYR A 51 19.40 13.07 -7.26
CA TYR A 51 20.45 13.97 -7.72
C TYR A 51 21.19 14.62 -6.53
N TRP A 52 22.50 14.67 -6.59
CA TRP A 52 23.34 15.11 -5.47
C TRP A 52 22.91 16.45 -4.85
N ALA A 53 22.42 17.38 -5.68
CA ALA A 53 21.99 18.71 -5.20
C ALA A 53 20.78 18.65 -4.26
N GLU A 54 19.92 17.63 -4.36
CA GLU A 54 18.83 17.42 -3.40
C GLU A 54 19.39 17.12 -2.00
N GLY A 55 20.50 16.42 -1.93
CA GLY A 55 21.18 16.10 -0.67
C GLY A 55 21.67 17.32 0.11
N LEU A 56 21.86 18.46 -0.55
CA LEU A 56 22.29 19.70 0.13
C LEU A 56 21.22 20.26 1.09
N ALA A 57 19.96 19.91 0.87
CA ALA A 57 18.86 20.28 1.77
C ALA A 57 18.67 19.30 2.93
N MET A 58 19.45 18.21 2.96
CA MET A 58 19.35 17.15 3.95
C MET A 58 20.55 17.20 4.90
N PRO A 59 20.42 16.73 6.15
CA PRO A 59 21.58 16.54 7.01
C PRO A 59 22.56 15.55 6.38
N GLU A 60 23.85 15.88 6.39
CA GLU A 60 24.92 15.13 5.72
C GLU A 60 24.95 13.64 6.12
N HIS A 61 24.67 13.33 7.37
CA HIS A 61 24.69 11.96 7.87
C HIS A 61 23.56 11.05 7.33
N PHE A 62 22.56 11.61 6.62
CA PHE A 62 21.50 10.83 5.97
C PHE A 62 21.81 10.44 4.53
N THR A 63 22.83 11.04 3.93
CA THR A 63 23.14 10.87 2.51
C THR A 63 24.52 10.30 2.30
N GLU A 64 24.69 9.49 1.27
CA GLU A 64 25.98 9.00 0.82
C GLU A 64 26.12 9.14 -0.70
N PRO A 65 27.31 9.50 -1.21
CA PRO A 65 27.51 9.60 -2.64
C PRO A 65 27.59 8.21 -3.28
N VAL A 66 26.90 8.04 -4.41
CA VAL A 66 26.94 6.81 -5.22
C VAL A 66 27.80 7.02 -6.47
N THR A 67 27.63 8.17 -7.10
CA THR A 67 28.42 8.62 -8.26
C THR A 67 28.71 10.11 -8.14
N ALA A 68 29.42 10.66 -9.12
CA ALA A 68 29.66 12.12 -9.17
C ALA A 68 28.35 12.95 -9.31
N VAL A 69 27.25 12.32 -9.72
CA VAL A 69 25.97 12.97 -10.04
C VAL A 69 24.85 12.55 -9.10
N TYR A 70 24.94 11.34 -8.53
CA TYR A 70 23.89 10.76 -7.71
C TYR A 70 24.38 10.45 -6.30
N SER A 71 23.51 10.74 -5.34
CA SER A 71 23.60 10.31 -3.95
C SER A 71 22.44 9.39 -3.61
N CYS A 72 22.52 8.68 -2.50
CA CYS A 72 21.40 7.91 -1.98
C CYS A 72 21.25 8.11 -0.47
N MET A 73 20.12 7.68 0.06
CA MET A 73 19.92 7.60 1.50
C MET A 73 20.79 6.50 2.10
N VAL A 74 21.51 6.85 3.16
CA VAL A 74 22.38 5.90 3.90
C VAL A 74 21.57 4.67 4.30
N GLY A 75 22.16 3.49 4.10
CA GLY A 75 21.55 2.20 4.40
C GLY A 75 20.64 1.64 3.31
N THR A 76 20.39 2.37 2.22
CA THR A 76 19.55 1.88 1.12
C THR A 76 20.35 1.26 -0.03
N ASN A 77 21.66 1.48 -0.10
CA ASN A 77 22.55 0.97 -1.14
C ASN A 77 23.24 -0.35 -0.71
N GLN A 78 22.46 -1.34 -0.30
CA GLN A 78 22.95 -2.63 0.16
C GLN A 78 21.95 -3.75 -0.10
N GLN A 79 22.32 -5.01 0.11
CA GLN A 79 21.47 -6.19 -0.16
C GLN A 79 20.16 -6.19 0.61
N ASN A 80 20.17 -5.76 1.86
CA ASN A 80 18.96 -5.61 2.68
C ASN A 80 18.78 -4.12 2.98
N PRO A 81 18.21 -3.37 2.05
CA PRO A 81 18.10 -1.93 2.19
C PRO A 81 17.21 -1.56 3.36
N ARG A 82 17.64 -0.57 4.12
CA ARG A 82 16.87 0.07 5.16
C ARG A 82 17.35 1.50 5.32
N CYS A 83 16.48 2.45 5.01
CA CYS A 83 16.80 3.86 5.15
C CYS A 83 17.15 4.20 6.60
N ILE A 84 18.25 4.92 6.80
CA ILE A 84 18.69 5.37 8.13
C ILE A 84 17.65 6.27 8.82
N ALA A 85 16.87 7.01 8.03
CA ALA A 85 15.81 7.89 8.54
C ALA A 85 14.57 7.13 9.04
N LEU A 86 14.48 5.82 8.73
CA LEU A 86 13.35 4.98 9.15
C LEU A 86 13.56 4.49 10.57
N THR A 87 12.66 4.85 11.47
CA THR A 87 12.59 4.37 12.84
C THR A 87 11.34 3.53 13.06
N GLY A 88 11.37 2.63 14.03
CA GLY A 88 10.24 1.75 14.35
C GLY A 88 10.33 0.38 13.69
N GLU A 89 9.23 -0.36 13.74
CA GLU A 89 9.11 -1.72 13.23
C GLU A 89 8.19 -1.76 12.01
N ILE A 90 8.69 -2.33 10.90
CA ILE A 90 7.97 -2.45 9.64
C ILE A 90 6.72 -3.28 9.84
N GLY A 91 5.59 -2.77 9.32
CA GLY A 91 4.29 -3.42 9.44
C GLY A 91 3.58 -3.21 10.79
N LYS A 92 4.17 -2.46 11.71
CA LYS A 92 3.54 -2.10 12.99
C LYS A 92 3.42 -0.59 13.16
N GLN A 93 4.53 0.05 13.46
CA GLN A 93 4.61 1.50 13.60
C GLN A 93 5.98 1.97 13.19
N VAL A 94 6.03 2.91 12.28
CA VAL A 94 7.25 3.51 11.76
C VAL A 94 7.13 5.03 11.68
N SER A 95 8.25 5.69 11.66
CA SER A 95 8.34 7.11 11.36
C SER A 95 9.56 7.41 10.51
N CYS A 96 9.50 8.48 9.74
CA CYS A 96 10.62 8.97 8.94
C CYS A 96 11.17 10.24 9.60
N GLY A 97 12.43 10.19 10.03
CA GLY A 97 13.11 11.34 10.64
C GLY A 97 13.32 12.52 9.69
N MET A 98 13.04 12.33 8.40
CA MET A 98 13.17 13.34 7.33
C MET A 98 11.88 13.51 6.52
N TYR A 99 10.73 13.27 7.08
CA TYR A 99 9.48 13.23 6.33
C TYR A 99 9.24 14.46 5.45
N GLU A 100 9.46 15.65 5.99
CA GLU A 100 9.27 16.92 5.27
C GLU A 100 10.35 17.17 4.20
N ALA A 101 11.58 16.74 4.47
CA ALA A 101 12.74 16.94 3.60
C ALA A 101 13.05 15.71 2.71
N ARG A 102 12.08 14.83 2.50
CA ARG A 102 12.27 13.64 1.66
C ARG A 102 12.69 14.00 0.24
N SER A 103 13.57 13.18 -0.34
CA SER A 103 13.97 13.30 -1.74
C SER A 103 12.80 13.10 -2.71
N SER A 104 13.00 13.53 -3.96
CA SER A 104 12.03 13.28 -5.05
C SER A 104 11.66 11.80 -5.16
N SER A 105 12.65 10.90 -5.13
CA SER A 105 12.45 9.46 -5.19
C SER A 105 11.55 8.90 -4.07
N CYS A 106 11.64 9.46 -2.86
CA CYS A 106 10.73 9.08 -1.77
C CYS A 106 9.29 9.54 -1.99
N LYS A 107 9.11 10.63 -2.74
CA LYS A 107 7.79 11.22 -3.02
C LYS A 107 7.12 10.61 -4.24
N GLU A 108 7.88 9.94 -5.10
CA GLU A 108 7.35 9.27 -6.29
C GLU A 108 6.50 8.06 -5.94
N VAL A 109 6.86 7.31 -4.91
CA VAL A 109 6.08 6.14 -4.47
C VAL A 109 4.80 6.61 -3.79
N GLN A 110 3.67 6.31 -4.43
CA GLN A 110 2.36 6.63 -3.91
C GLN A 110 1.75 5.43 -3.17
N ILE A 111 0.85 5.70 -2.23
CA ILE A 111 0.14 4.66 -1.49
C ILE A 111 -0.73 3.87 -2.47
N ALA A 112 -0.64 2.54 -2.38
CA ALA A 112 -1.35 1.58 -3.23
C ALA A 112 -0.89 1.51 -4.70
N ASP A 113 0.15 2.23 -5.11
CA ASP A 113 0.74 2.03 -6.42
C ASP A 113 1.46 0.67 -6.54
N GLU A 114 1.91 0.35 -7.75
CA GLU A 114 2.62 -0.90 -8.00
C GLU A 114 3.91 -1.03 -7.18
N GLN A 115 4.66 0.05 -7.01
CA GLN A 115 5.91 0.06 -6.25
C GLN A 115 5.63 -0.14 -4.77
N CYS A 116 4.64 0.56 -4.22
CA CYS A 116 4.18 0.38 -2.84
C CYS A 116 3.81 -1.08 -2.59
N ASN A 117 2.98 -1.65 -3.46
CA ASN A 117 2.53 -3.04 -3.34
C ASN A 117 3.66 -4.05 -3.54
N LYS A 118 4.64 -3.76 -4.39
CA LYS A 118 5.84 -4.58 -4.58
C LYS A 118 6.67 -4.64 -3.28
N ALA A 119 6.90 -3.50 -2.65
CA ALA A 119 7.62 -3.45 -1.38
C ALA A 119 6.87 -4.18 -0.26
N ARG A 120 5.55 -4.02 -0.18
CA ARG A 120 4.71 -4.72 0.81
C ARG A 120 4.78 -6.24 0.65
N ARG A 121 4.68 -6.76 -0.59
CA ARG A 121 4.81 -8.21 -0.85
C ARG A 121 6.18 -8.73 -0.43
N ALA A 122 7.25 -7.98 -0.68
CA ALA A 122 8.60 -8.37 -0.28
C ALA A 122 8.77 -8.49 1.24
N HIS A 123 7.98 -7.74 2.00
CA HIS A 123 7.90 -7.82 3.47
C HIS A 123 6.75 -8.70 3.98
N HIS A 124 6.18 -9.56 3.13
CA HIS A 124 5.08 -10.47 3.46
C HIS A 124 3.82 -9.75 3.99
N MET A 125 3.62 -8.49 3.60
CA MET A 125 2.43 -7.72 3.92
C MET A 125 1.40 -7.80 2.80
N ILE A 126 0.13 -7.73 3.16
CA ILE A 126 -0.98 -7.71 2.21
C ILE A 126 -0.90 -6.42 1.36
N PRO A 127 -0.91 -6.52 0.02
CA PRO A 127 -0.95 -5.35 -0.84
C PRO A 127 -2.20 -4.50 -0.58
N PHE A 128 -2.09 -3.20 -0.76
CA PHE A 128 -3.27 -2.34 -0.80
C PHE A 128 -4.01 -2.54 -2.12
N VAL A 129 -5.32 -2.53 -2.07
CA VAL A 129 -6.14 -2.53 -3.28
C VAL A 129 -6.28 -1.08 -3.75
N PRO A 130 -5.88 -0.73 -4.99
CA PRO A 130 -6.12 0.60 -5.52
C PRO A 130 -7.63 0.88 -5.59
N LEU A 131 -8.04 2.08 -5.20
CA LEU A 131 -9.45 2.50 -5.29
C LEU A 131 -10.01 2.38 -6.71
N GLU A 132 -9.17 2.54 -7.71
CA GLU A 132 -9.51 2.41 -9.13
C GLU A 132 -9.88 0.97 -9.56
N SER A 133 -9.44 -0.04 -8.82
CA SER A 133 -9.77 -1.43 -9.14
C SER A 133 -11.20 -1.82 -8.77
N PHE A 134 -11.93 -0.98 -8.05
CA PHE A 134 -13.34 -1.18 -7.76
C PHE A 134 -14.28 -0.65 -8.85
N GLU A 135 -13.80 0.15 -9.79
CA GLU A 135 -14.61 0.71 -10.87
C GLU A 135 -14.56 -0.10 -12.17
N GLN A 136 -13.72 -1.14 -12.27
CA GLN A 136 -13.57 -1.95 -13.50
C GLN A 136 -14.14 -3.37 -13.38
N THR A 137 -15.28 -3.54 -12.76
CA THR A 137 -16.16 -4.65 -13.08
C THR A 137 -17.26 -4.15 -14.01
N ASN A 138 -16.89 -3.57 -15.14
CA ASN A 138 -17.81 -3.43 -16.23
C ASN A 138 -17.71 -4.69 -17.07
N ASP A 139 -18.76 -5.45 -17.05
CA ASP A 139 -19.20 -6.49 -17.91
C ASP A 139 -19.06 -6.16 -19.42
N ASP A 140 -17.87 -6.26 -19.94
CA ASP A 140 -17.62 -6.22 -21.39
C ASP A 140 -16.78 -7.39 -21.86
N ASP A 141 -17.06 -8.58 -21.34
CA ASP A 141 -16.54 -9.81 -21.94
C ASP A 141 -17.66 -10.84 -22.15
N PHE A 142 -18.76 -10.36 -22.75
CA PHE A 142 -19.78 -11.22 -23.28
C PHE A 142 -20.08 -10.86 -24.72
N ASP A 143 -19.12 -10.99 -25.61
CA ASP A 143 -19.39 -11.21 -27.02
C ASP A 143 -18.14 -11.62 -27.79
N GLN A 144 -17.87 -12.90 -27.82
CA GLN A 144 -17.31 -13.55 -29.04
C GLN A 144 -17.46 -15.04 -28.94
N VAL A 145 -18.66 -15.49 -29.30
CA VAL A 145 -18.84 -16.82 -29.84
C VAL A 145 -19.37 -16.69 -31.25
N CYS A 146 -18.49 -16.82 -32.22
CA CYS A 146 -18.76 -17.30 -33.56
C CYS A 146 -17.63 -18.23 -33.97
#